data_b68e764a9600c367a1e15520945dfbb6
#
_entry.id   b68e764a9600c367a1e15520945dfbb6
#
_cell.length_a   1.000
_cell.length_b   1.000
_cell.length_c   1.000
_cell.angle_alpha   90.00
_cell.angle_beta   90.00
_cell.angle_gamma   90.00
#
_symmetry.space_group_name_H-M   'P 1'
#
loop_
_entity.id
_entity.type
_entity.pdbx_description
1 polymer ?
#
loop_
_entity_poly.entity_id
_entity_poly.type
_entity_poly.pdbx_seq_one_letter_code
_entity_poly.pdbx_strand_id
1 'polypeptide(L)'
;MNVRNYKKPGRERVETAPDTFLPEPSNGFVTTPFVEQIARRALTYLQAGYPIHFAGAAGTGKTTVAFHVAAQLGRPVSLIHGDDDFGSSDLVGQDSGYRRHKVIDNYIHSVVKTEEEMKSLWLENRLTTACQDGDTLIYDEFNRSRPEANNPFLSIFSERILNLPKLRRSGGGYLQVHPEFRAIFTSNPEEYAGVHKTQDALMDRLITIQLEHYDRETEIQITTARSGIGQADAEIIVDLVRKLRRVGVSNSRPTIRACIAIARVLTLRGVHAQPEDSIFQWVCRDILSSETAKVTRDGRSVMPQKVEEALLGGLRATTVSIPPISPGPRLRQTTKKGDGECLLHNE
;
A
#
# COMPACT_ATOMS: atom_id res chain seq x y z
N MET A 1 -26.01 49.89 21.97
CA MET A 1 -25.62 48.47 22.04
C MET A 1 -24.76 48.17 20.80
N ASN A 2 -23.42 48.18 21.00
CA ASN A 2 -22.48 47.95 19.91
C ASN A 2 -22.09 46.46 19.90
N VAL A 3 -22.50 45.74 18.91
CA VAL A 3 -22.08 44.37 18.66
C VAL A 3 -20.65 44.42 18.07
N ARG A 4 -19.65 44.08 18.90
CA ARG A 4 -18.27 43.93 18.42
C ARG A 4 -18.14 42.66 17.59
N ASN A 5 -17.88 42.86 16.31
CA ASN A 5 -17.47 41.79 15.41
C ASN A 5 -16.13 41.20 15.86
N TYR A 6 -16.12 40.00 16.42
CA TYR A 6 -14.92 39.20 16.62
C TYR A 6 -14.41 38.69 15.28
N LYS A 7 -13.36 39.33 14.73
CA LYS A 7 -12.55 38.77 13.66
C LYS A 7 -11.86 37.51 14.21
N LYS A 8 -12.18 36.33 13.64
CA LYS A 8 -11.43 35.10 13.88
C LYS A 8 -9.96 35.33 13.52
N PRO A 9 -8.97 34.94 14.37
CA PRO A 9 -7.56 35.08 14.04
C PRO A 9 -7.26 34.20 12.82
N GLY A 10 -6.66 34.81 11.79
CA GLY A 10 -6.22 34.12 10.59
C GLY A 10 -5.18 33.04 10.94
N ARG A 11 -5.40 31.84 10.46
CA ARG A 11 -4.39 30.78 10.48
C ARG A 11 -3.25 31.20 9.54
N GLU A 12 -2.07 31.50 10.07
CA GLU A 12 -0.86 31.52 9.27
C GLU A 12 -0.54 30.06 8.89
N ARG A 13 -0.80 29.70 7.65
CA ARG A 13 -0.25 28.47 7.05
C ARG A 13 1.26 28.69 6.92
N VAL A 14 2.04 27.85 7.56
CA VAL A 14 3.43 27.66 7.16
C VAL A 14 3.36 27.02 5.77
N GLU A 15 3.81 27.71 4.74
CA GLU A 15 3.95 27.16 3.39
C GLU A 15 5.00 26.04 3.44
N THR A 16 4.58 24.83 3.74
CA THR A 16 5.32 23.62 3.41
C THR A 16 5.07 23.30 1.92
N ALA A 17 6.06 22.75 1.24
CA ALA A 17 5.91 22.28 -0.14
C ALA A 17 4.63 21.45 -0.26
N PRO A 18 3.88 21.55 -1.36
CA PRO A 18 2.60 20.89 -1.47
C PRO A 18 2.77 19.37 -1.28
N ASP A 19 2.23 18.84 -0.18
CA ASP A 19 2.24 17.40 0.13
C ASP A 19 1.33 16.59 -0.81
N THR A 20 0.70 17.27 -1.74
CA THR A 20 -0.25 16.73 -2.71
C THR A 20 0.19 17.04 -4.13
N PHE A 21 -0.09 16.14 -5.05
CA PHE A 21 0.17 16.34 -6.48
C PHE A 21 -1.04 15.91 -7.30
N LEU A 22 -1.18 16.52 -8.48
CA LEU A 22 -2.14 16.04 -9.48
C LEU A 22 -1.47 14.87 -10.20
N PRO A 23 -2.03 13.66 -10.11
CA PRO A 23 -1.47 12.53 -10.82
C PRO A 23 -1.69 12.74 -12.32
N GLU A 24 -0.60 12.94 -13.05
CA GLU A 24 -0.66 12.84 -14.50
C GLU A 24 -0.92 11.39 -14.90
N PRO A 25 -1.69 11.13 -15.96
CA PRO A 25 -1.76 9.80 -16.55
C PRO A 25 -0.32 9.34 -16.82
N SER A 26 0.12 8.31 -16.10
CA SER A 26 1.54 7.91 -16.15
C SER A 26 1.93 7.59 -17.59
N ASN A 27 2.88 8.34 -18.15
CA ASN A 27 3.48 8.04 -19.46
C ASN A 27 3.94 6.57 -19.47
N GLY A 28 3.35 5.75 -20.35
CA GLY A 28 3.61 4.31 -20.43
C GLY A 28 2.73 3.43 -19.52
N PHE A 29 1.60 3.97 -19.00
CA PHE A 29 0.57 3.10 -18.44
C PHE A 29 -0.17 2.40 -19.58
N VAL A 30 -0.21 1.08 -19.51
CA VAL A 30 -0.86 0.26 -20.55
C VAL A 30 -2.27 -0.07 -20.10
N THR A 31 -3.24 0.43 -20.85
CA THR A 31 -4.66 0.15 -20.60
C THR A 31 -5.09 -1.03 -21.47
N THR A 32 -5.09 -2.22 -20.89
CA THR A 32 -5.68 -3.40 -21.52
C THR A 32 -7.11 -3.60 -21.01
N PRO A 33 -7.95 -4.40 -21.68
CA PRO A 33 -9.29 -4.73 -21.19
C PRO A 33 -9.28 -5.30 -19.77
N PHE A 34 -8.26 -6.08 -19.42
CA PHE A 34 -8.06 -6.64 -18.08
C PHE A 34 -7.83 -5.54 -17.04
N VAL A 35 -6.90 -4.63 -17.29
CA VAL A 35 -6.59 -3.50 -16.40
C VAL A 35 -7.78 -2.55 -16.29
N GLU A 36 -8.45 -2.27 -17.41
CA GLU A 36 -9.63 -1.41 -17.44
C GLU A 36 -10.79 -1.97 -16.60
N GLN A 37 -11.01 -3.28 -16.64
CA GLN A 37 -12.03 -3.92 -15.82
C GLN A 37 -11.75 -3.73 -14.32
N ILE A 38 -10.49 -3.87 -13.89
CA ILE A 38 -10.08 -3.62 -12.50
C ILE A 38 -10.30 -2.16 -12.13
N ALA A 39 -9.83 -1.23 -12.97
CA ALA A 39 -9.97 0.20 -12.73
C ALA A 39 -11.44 0.64 -12.65
N ARG A 40 -12.29 0.15 -13.55
CA ARG A 40 -13.72 0.44 -13.56
C ARG A 40 -14.42 -0.05 -12.29
N ARG A 41 -14.11 -1.25 -11.83
CA ARG A 41 -14.63 -1.77 -10.54
C ARG A 41 -14.21 -0.89 -9.37
N ALA A 42 -12.94 -0.53 -9.29
CA ALA A 42 -12.40 0.32 -8.25
C ALA A 42 -13.07 1.71 -8.24
N LEU A 43 -13.21 2.34 -9.40
CA LEU A 43 -13.88 3.64 -9.56
C LEU A 43 -15.33 3.59 -9.11
N THR A 44 -16.05 2.52 -9.45
CA THR A 44 -17.46 2.36 -9.04
C THR A 44 -17.59 2.40 -7.51
N TYR A 45 -16.72 1.70 -6.79
CA TYR A 45 -16.76 1.70 -5.33
C TYR A 45 -16.33 3.05 -4.73
N LEU A 46 -15.26 3.66 -5.27
CA LEU A 46 -14.82 4.97 -4.81
C LEU A 46 -15.86 6.06 -5.05
N GLN A 47 -16.54 6.06 -6.20
CA GLN A 47 -17.63 7.00 -6.49
C GLN A 47 -18.81 6.80 -5.55
N ALA A 48 -19.10 5.56 -5.16
CA ALA A 48 -20.11 5.25 -4.15
C ALA A 48 -19.67 5.62 -2.71
N GLY A 49 -18.44 6.15 -2.53
CA GLY A 49 -17.93 6.60 -1.23
C GLY A 49 -17.23 5.53 -0.40
N TYR A 50 -17.04 4.32 -0.93
CA TYR A 50 -16.34 3.25 -0.23
C TYR A 50 -14.82 3.33 -0.46
N PRO A 51 -14.00 3.16 0.59
CA PRO A 51 -12.57 2.99 0.43
C PRO A 51 -12.26 1.62 -0.21
N ILE A 52 -11.23 1.58 -1.03
CA ILE A 52 -10.79 0.34 -1.69
C ILE A 52 -9.43 -0.11 -1.18
N HIS A 53 -9.21 -1.41 -1.28
CA HIS A 53 -7.95 -2.03 -0.94
C HIS A 53 -7.52 -2.97 -2.07
N PHE A 54 -6.36 -2.70 -2.67
CA PHE A 54 -5.70 -3.59 -3.61
C PHE A 54 -4.75 -4.53 -2.86
N ALA A 55 -5.10 -5.81 -2.79
CA ALA A 55 -4.28 -6.84 -2.19
C ALA A 55 -3.67 -7.74 -3.27
N GLY A 56 -2.44 -8.20 -3.09
CA GLY A 56 -1.80 -9.13 -4.03
C GLY A 56 -0.31 -9.21 -3.84
N ALA A 57 0.34 -10.16 -4.50
CA ALA A 57 1.77 -10.39 -4.44
C ALA A 57 2.60 -9.16 -4.86
N ALA A 58 3.88 -9.14 -4.47
CA ALA A 58 4.80 -8.11 -4.95
C ALA A 58 4.85 -8.10 -6.49
N GLY A 59 4.94 -6.90 -7.08
CA GLY A 59 5.07 -6.76 -8.54
C GLY A 59 3.81 -7.00 -9.36
N THR A 60 2.62 -7.13 -8.76
CA THR A 60 1.33 -7.20 -9.49
C THR A 60 0.78 -5.83 -9.93
N GLY A 61 1.53 -4.75 -9.71
CA GLY A 61 1.15 -3.42 -10.19
C GLY A 61 0.15 -2.67 -9.31
N LYS A 62 -0.07 -3.08 -8.04
CA LYS A 62 -1.03 -2.47 -7.10
C LYS A 62 -0.92 -0.94 -7.04
N THR A 63 0.27 -0.44 -6.75
CA THR A 63 0.55 1.00 -6.66
C THR A 63 0.31 1.70 -7.99
N THR A 64 0.70 1.08 -9.11
CA THR A 64 0.49 1.65 -10.45
C THR A 64 -1.00 1.76 -10.80
N VAL A 65 -1.79 0.72 -10.48
CA VAL A 65 -3.24 0.73 -10.67
C VAL A 65 -3.91 1.75 -9.73
N ALA A 66 -3.42 1.86 -8.48
CA ALA A 66 -3.92 2.85 -7.53
C ALA A 66 -3.76 4.27 -8.06
N PHE A 67 -2.58 4.63 -8.60
CA PHE A 67 -2.36 5.92 -9.24
C PHE A 67 -3.23 6.15 -10.48
N HIS A 68 -3.38 5.12 -11.32
CA HIS A 68 -4.24 5.21 -12.50
C HIS A 68 -5.71 5.48 -12.13
N VAL A 69 -6.22 4.79 -11.12
CA VAL A 69 -7.58 4.99 -10.61
C VAL A 69 -7.73 6.38 -9.96
N ALA A 70 -6.74 6.80 -9.18
CA ALA A 70 -6.75 8.13 -8.55
C ALA A 70 -6.73 9.26 -9.59
N ALA A 71 -5.96 9.11 -10.69
CA ALA A 71 -5.94 10.08 -11.79
C ALA A 71 -7.31 10.24 -12.45
N GLN A 72 -8.10 9.15 -12.56
CA GLN A 72 -9.44 9.20 -13.14
C GLN A 72 -10.47 9.87 -12.22
N LEU A 73 -10.19 10.01 -10.91
CA LEU A 73 -11.04 10.79 -10.00
C LEU A 73 -10.83 12.30 -10.17
N GLY A 74 -9.74 12.74 -10.81
CA GLY A 74 -9.47 14.13 -11.14
C GLY A 74 -9.23 15.05 -9.94
N ARG A 75 -8.83 14.49 -8.79
CA ARG A 75 -8.51 15.24 -7.56
C ARG A 75 -7.05 15.11 -7.19
N PRO A 76 -6.51 16.06 -6.40
CA PRO A 76 -5.16 15.93 -5.88
C PRO A 76 -4.98 14.62 -5.11
N VAL A 77 -3.77 14.08 -5.16
CA VAL A 77 -3.39 12.83 -4.49
C VAL A 77 -2.46 13.13 -3.34
N SER A 78 -2.83 12.64 -2.15
CA SER A 78 -1.97 12.54 -0.99
C SER A 78 -1.42 11.11 -0.91
N LEU A 79 -0.09 10.95 -0.98
CA LEU A 79 0.55 9.64 -0.93
C LEU A 79 1.19 9.40 0.44
N ILE A 80 0.87 8.28 1.06
CA ILE A 80 1.51 7.78 2.27
C ILE A 80 2.08 6.39 1.96
N HIS A 81 3.33 6.14 2.40
CA HIS A 81 3.92 4.81 2.38
C HIS A 81 3.89 4.22 3.78
N GLY A 82 3.51 2.96 3.89
CA GLY A 82 3.53 2.23 5.17
C GLY A 82 4.96 2.07 5.70
N ASP A 83 5.13 2.31 7.00
CA ASP A 83 6.39 2.19 7.70
C ASP A 83 6.14 1.64 9.11
N ASP A 84 7.02 0.75 9.60
CA ASP A 84 6.93 0.14 10.95
C ASP A 84 7.06 1.17 12.08
N ASP A 85 7.77 2.27 11.83
CA ASP A 85 7.94 3.34 12.81
C ASP A 85 6.75 4.30 12.87
N PHE A 86 5.77 4.20 11.96
CA PHE A 86 4.61 5.07 11.93
C PHE A 86 3.67 4.83 13.11
N GLY A 87 3.41 5.92 13.85
CA GLY A 87 2.31 6.02 14.80
C GLY A 87 1.12 6.80 14.22
N SER A 88 0.02 6.85 14.95
CA SER A 88 -1.16 7.65 14.56
C SER A 88 -0.86 9.15 14.44
N SER A 89 0.13 9.67 15.20
CA SER A 89 0.58 11.06 15.12
C SER A 89 1.23 11.40 13.79
N ASP A 90 1.91 10.44 13.17
CA ASP A 90 2.60 10.64 11.89
C ASP A 90 1.61 10.72 10.72
N LEU A 91 0.45 10.11 10.87
CA LEU A 91 -0.64 10.21 9.91
C LEU A 91 -1.47 11.49 10.10
N VAL A 92 -1.82 11.81 11.35
CA VAL A 92 -2.78 12.87 11.68
C VAL A 92 -2.11 14.23 11.86
N GLY A 93 -0.98 14.27 12.58
CA GLY A 93 -0.25 15.49 12.89
C GLY A 93 0.30 15.49 14.31
N GLN A 94 1.20 16.42 14.56
CA GLN A 94 1.87 16.54 15.85
C GLN A 94 2.08 18.01 16.25
N ASP A 95 2.28 18.23 17.56
CA ASP A 95 2.69 19.53 18.05
C ASP A 95 4.15 19.81 17.67
N SER A 96 4.36 20.86 16.89
CA SER A 96 5.69 21.29 16.44
C SER A 96 6.39 22.24 17.44
N GLY A 97 5.84 22.42 18.64
CA GLY A 97 6.37 23.30 19.69
C GLY A 97 5.44 24.43 20.07
N TYR A 98 5.94 25.32 20.91
CA TYR A 98 5.22 26.52 21.41
C TYR A 98 5.86 27.79 20.88
N ARG A 99 5.06 28.69 20.29
CA ARG A 99 5.48 30.05 20.01
C ARG A 99 5.10 30.89 21.21
N ARG A 100 6.11 31.36 21.95
CA ARG A 100 5.90 32.29 23.08
C ARG A 100 5.99 33.72 22.56
N HIS A 101 4.88 34.43 22.58
CA HIS A 101 4.85 35.85 22.29
C HIS A 101 4.76 36.60 23.62
N LYS A 102 5.81 37.33 23.96
CA LYS A 102 5.84 38.17 25.16
C LYS A 102 5.70 39.62 24.72
N VAL A 103 4.57 40.22 25.02
CA VAL A 103 4.37 41.69 24.84
C VAL A 103 4.61 42.36 26.19
N ILE A 104 5.59 43.24 26.24
CA ILE A 104 5.85 44.07 27.42
C ILE A 104 5.39 45.47 27.04
N ASP A 105 4.33 45.92 27.64
CA ASP A 105 3.85 47.30 27.48
C ASP A 105 4.39 48.15 28.64
N ASN A 106 5.32 49.06 28.32
CA ASN A 106 5.99 49.97 29.26
C ASN A 106 5.41 51.39 29.16
N TYR A 107 4.21 51.56 28.66
CA TYR A 107 3.66 52.91 28.40
C TYR A 107 3.35 53.69 29.69
N ILE A 108 3.19 53.02 30.82
CA ILE A 108 2.98 53.65 32.13
C ILE A 108 4.05 53.12 33.09
N HIS A 109 4.91 54.00 33.59
CA HIS A 109 6.07 53.68 34.44
C HIS A 109 5.75 52.96 35.76
N SER A 110 4.50 52.85 36.16
CA SER A 110 4.08 52.22 37.42
C SER A 110 3.41 50.84 37.26
N VAL A 111 3.08 50.40 36.05
CA VAL A 111 2.41 49.10 35.81
C VAL A 111 3.00 48.44 34.59
N VAL A 112 3.72 47.35 34.81
CA VAL A 112 4.19 46.49 33.73
C VAL A 112 3.10 45.41 33.46
N LYS A 113 2.37 45.56 32.36
CA LYS A 113 1.43 44.52 31.92
C LYS A 113 2.19 43.55 31.02
N THR A 114 2.44 42.37 31.52
CA THR A 114 3.03 41.28 30.71
C THR A 114 1.93 40.36 30.26
N GLU A 115 1.63 40.33 28.98
CA GLU A 115 0.77 39.32 28.38
C GLU A 115 1.66 38.25 27.71
N GLU A 116 1.60 37.04 28.25
CA GLU A 116 2.25 35.88 27.65
C GLU A 116 1.20 35.02 26.94
N GLU A 117 1.24 35.02 25.63
CA GLU A 117 0.40 34.13 24.82
C GLU A 117 1.24 32.95 24.35
N MET A 118 0.92 31.75 24.86
CA MET A 118 1.52 30.52 24.38
C MET A 118 0.61 29.91 23.30
N LYS A 119 1.06 29.96 22.04
CA LYS A 119 0.38 29.27 20.93
C LYS A 119 1.10 27.97 20.63
N SER A 120 0.40 26.87 20.76
CA SER A 120 0.85 25.58 20.23
C SER A 120 0.81 25.62 18.70
N LEU A 121 1.93 25.31 18.09
CA LEU A 121 2.02 25.16 16.64
C LEU A 121 1.66 23.71 16.30
N TRP A 122 0.49 23.53 15.70
CA TRP A 122 0.06 22.23 15.17
C TRP A 122 0.53 22.09 13.72
N LEU A 123 1.28 21.02 13.45
CA LEU A 123 1.65 20.64 12.10
C LEU A 123 0.67 19.56 11.61
N GLU A 124 -0.14 19.90 10.62
CA GLU A 124 -1.06 18.96 9.98
C GLU A 124 -0.26 18.03 9.06
N ASN A 125 -0.53 16.71 9.15
CA ASN A 125 0.08 15.73 8.27
C ASN A 125 -0.86 15.36 7.13
N ARG A 126 -0.34 14.59 6.17
CA ARG A 126 -1.00 14.27 4.89
C ARG A 126 -2.42 13.75 5.01
N LEU A 127 -2.71 12.91 6.03
CA LEU A 127 -4.06 12.40 6.25
C LEU A 127 -5.04 13.52 6.64
N THR A 128 -4.62 14.43 7.52
CA THR A 128 -5.47 15.56 7.95
C THR A 128 -5.76 16.49 6.79
N THR A 129 -4.73 16.86 6.01
CA THR A 129 -4.88 17.68 4.80
C THR A 129 -5.80 17.02 3.79
N ALA A 130 -5.59 15.72 3.50
CA ALA A 130 -6.44 14.98 2.57
C ALA A 130 -7.91 14.93 3.01
N CYS A 131 -8.16 14.71 4.31
CA CYS A 131 -9.51 14.72 4.88
C CYS A 131 -10.17 16.10 4.82
N GLN A 132 -9.39 17.16 4.97
CA GLN A 132 -9.89 18.54 4.97
C GLN A 132 -10.20 19.04 3.56
N ASP A 133 -9.30 18.79 2.60
CA ASP A 133 -9.36 19.34 1.24
C ASP A 133 -10.12 18.42 0.27
N GLY A 134 -10.42 17.18 0.70
CA GLY A 134 -11.13 16.19 -0.10
C GLY A 134 -10.28 15.54 -1.17
N ASP A 135 -8.98 15.35 -0.88
CA ASP A 135 -8.05 14.69 -1.78
C ASP A 135 -8.31 13.18 -1.87
N THR A 136 -7.68 12.56 -2.87
CA THR A 136 -7.58 11.11 -2.94
C THR A 136 -6.35 10.65 -2.18
N LEU A 137 -6.54 9.96 -1.07
CA LEU A 137 -5.45 9.34 -0.31
C LEU A 137 -5.05 8.02 -0.97
N ILE A 138 -3.75 7.84 -1.24
CA ILE A 138 -3.16 6.53 -1.54
C ILE A 138 -2.28 6.14 -0.35
N TYR A 139 -2.65 5.05 0.35
CA TYR A 139 -1.84 4.48 1.41
C TYR A 139 -1.20 3.19 0.91
N ASP A 140 0.02 3.33 0.39
CA ASP A 140 0.77 2.25 -0.23
C ASP A 140 1.47 1.39 0.83
N GLU A 141 1.36 0.06 0.70
CA GLU A 141 1.91 -0.92 1.64
C GLU A 141 1.48 -0.68 3.11
N PHE A 142 0.21 -0.31 3.33
CA PHE A 142 -0.31 0.12 4.64
C PHE A 142 -0.15 -0.94 5.76
N ASN A 143 -0.03 -2.21 5.40
CA ASN A 143 0.21 -3.31 6.34
C ASN A 143 1.65 -3.38 6.85
N ARG A 144 2.55 -2.52 6.37
CA ARG A 144 3.87 -2.31 6.98
C ARG A 144 3.79 -1.43 8.22
N SER A 145 2.80 -0.55 8.31
CA SER A 145 2.58 0.26 9.51
C SER A 145 1.94 -0.57 10.61
N ARG A 146 2.27 -0.23 11.86
CA ARG A 146 1.67 -0.88 13.02
C ARG A 146 0.15 -0.72 13.02
N PRO A 147 -0.61 -1.72 13.47
CA PRO A 147 -2.06 -1.67 13.48
C PRO A 147 -2.63 -0.43 14.16
N GLU A 148 -1.99 0.06 15.22
CA GLU A 148 -2.40 1.22 15.99
C GLU A 148 -2.32 2.52 15.17
N ALA A 149 -1.38 2.60 14.21
CA ALA A 149 -1.26 3.74 13.32
C ALA A 149 -2.53 3.93 12.47
N ASN A 150 -3.20 2.83 12.15
CA ASN A 150 -4.38 2.82 11.28
C ASN A 150 -5.70 3.15 12.01
N ASN A 151 -5.71 3.32 13.35
CA ASN A 151 -6.91 3.64 14.12
C ASN A 151 -7.69 4.88 13.64
N PRO A 152 -7.06 5.96 13.15
CA PRO A 152 -7.79 7.13 12.63
C PRO A 152 -8.77 6.78 11.51
N PHE A 153 -8.49 5.78 10.70
CA PHE A 153 -9.35 5.38 9.59
C PHE A 153 -10.68 4.78 10.05
N LEU A 154 -10.75 4.23 11.25
CA LEU A 154 -11.99 3.65 11.79
C LEU A 154 -13.09 4.72 11.90
N SER A 155 -12.80 5.88 12.49
CA SER A 155 -13.76 6.98 12.61
C SER A 155 -13.98 7.72 11.28
N ILE A 156 -12.95 7.83 10.44
CA ILE A 156 -13.08 8.42 9.11
C ILE A 156 -14.11 7.68 8.26
N PHE A 157 -14.06 6.34 8.24
CA PHE A 157 -14.93 5.54 7.37
C PHE A 157 -16.30 5.28 7.98
N SER A 158 -16.44 5.22 9.32
CA SER A 158 -17.73 5.00 9.96
C SER A 158 -18.53 6.30 10.15
N GLU A 159 -17.88 7.36 10.60
CA GLU A 159 -18.55 8.57 11.10
C GLU A 159 -18.21 9.81 10.28
N ARG A 160 -17.32 9.70 9.30
CA ARG A 160 -16.80 10.82 8.50
C ARG A 160 -16.17 11.91 9.38
N ILE A 161 -15.50 11.49 10.45
CA ILE A 161 -14.85 12.38 11.42
C ILE A 161 -13.42 11.90 11.65
N LEU A 162 -12.46 12.82 11.61
CA LEU A 162 -11.09 12.59 12.03
C LEU A 162 -10.87 13.18 13.42
N ASN A 163 -10.48 12.35 14.37
CA ASN A 163 -10.13 12.78 15.72
C ASN A 163 -8.75 13.47 15.73
N LEU A 164 -8.71 14.67 16.32
CA LEU A 164 -7.49 15.48 16.51
C LEU A 164 -7.22 15.63 18.03
N PRO A 165 -6.69 14.59 18.71
CA PRO A 165 -6.71 14.49 20.18
C PRO A 165 -5.96 15.64 20.86
N LYS A 166 -4.94 16.22 20.22
CA LYS A 166 -4.14 17.30 20.81
C LYS A 166 -4.76 18.68 20.64
N LEU A 167 -5.69 18.86 19.70
CA LEU A 167 -6.41 20.13 19.51
C LEU A 167 -7.62 20.28 20.44
N ARG A 168 -7.97 19.26 21.25
CA ARG A 168 -9.08 19.33 22.21
C ARG A 168 -8.99 20.52 23.17
N ARG A 169 -7.78 20.90 23.58
CA ARG A 169 -7.54 22.05 24.48
C ARG A 169 -7.85 23.42 23.84
N SER A 170 -7.85 23.46 22.49
CA SER A 170 -8.11 24.69 21.70
C SER A 170 -9.51 24.74 21.11
N GLY A 171 -10.41 23.83 21.50
CA GLY A 171 -11.81 23.80 21.01
C GLY A 171 -12.01 23.12 19.66
N GLY A 172 -10.98 22.47 19.08
CA GLY A 172 -11.02 21.84 17.75
C GLY A 172 -10.63 20.37 17.75
N GLY A 173 -11.27 19.54 18.60
CA GLY A 173 -10.91 18.12 18.75
C GLY A 173 -11.33 17.19 17.61
N TYR A 174 -12.07 17.69 16.62
CA TYR A 174 -12.61 16.89 15.51
C TYR A 174 -12.56 17.69 14.21
N LEU A 175 -12.23 16.99 13.13
CA LEU A 175 -12.32 17.47 11.76
C LEU A 175 -13.41 16.68 11.03
N GLN A 176 -14.40 17.40 10.44
CA GLN A 176 -15.37 16.78 9.54
C GLN A 176 -14.68 16.43 8.23
N VAL A 177 -14.74 15.19 7.82
CA VAL A 177 -14.11 14.71 6.59
C VAL A 177 -14.87 15.24 5.37
N HIS A 178 -14.15 15.83 4.43
CA HIS A 178 -14.72 16.36 3.20
C HIS A 178 -15.50 15.28 2.43
N PRO A 179 -16.69 15.59 1.85
CA PRO A 179 -17.50 14.59 1.13
C PRO A 179 -16.77 13.91 -0.03
N GLU A 180 -15.88 14.65 -0.69
CA GLU A 180 -15.10 14.14 -1.83
C GLU A 180 -13.84 13.35 -1.44
N PHE A 181 -13.50 13.26 -0.16
CA PHE A 181 -12.36 12.44 0.29
C PHE A 181 -12.54 10.98 -0.13
N ARG A 182 -11.53 10.41 -0.77
CA ARG A 182 -11.47 9.01 -1.18
C ARG A 182 -10.17 8.38 -0.68
N ALA A 183 -10.19 7.07 -0.44
CA ALA A 183 -8.99 6.37 0.04
C ALA A 183 -8.77 5.06 -0.72
N ILE A 184 -7.52 4.84 -1.11
CA ILE A 184 -7.03 3.65 -1.80
C ILE A 184 -5.88 3.08 -0.97
N PHE A 185 -6.03 1.84 -0.54
CA PHE A 185 -5.02 1.10 0.22
C PHE A 185 -4.35 0.07 -0.68
N THR A 186 -3.07 -0.19 -0.47
CA THR A 186 -2.40 -1.34 -1.08
C THR A 186 -1.71 -2.18 -0.02
N SER A 187 -1.67 -3.49 -0.20
CA SER A 187 -0.90 -4.39 0.66
C SER A 187 -0.32 -5.57 -0.09
N ASN A 188 0.71 -6.15 0.49
CA ASN A 188 1.26 -7.42 0.09
C ASN A 188 1.06 -8.43 1.23
N PRO A 189 -0.03 -9.22 1.21
CA PRO A 189 -0.33 -10.17 2.28
C PRO A 189 0.63 -11.37 2.33
N GLU A 190 1.40 -11.62 1.27
CA GLU A 190 2.34 -12.75 1.17
C GLU A 190 3.73 -12.41 1.70
N GLU A 191 3.98 -11.20 2.14
CA GLU A 191 5.27 -10.78 2.68
C GLU A 191 5.37 -11.21 4.16
N TYR A 192 6.34 -12.06 4.50
CA TYR A 192 6.52 -12.59 5.86
C TYR A 192 7.32 -11.69 6.79
N ALA A 193 8.07 -10.73 6.25
CA ALA A 193 8.93 -9.84 7.01
C ALA A 193 8.50 -8.39 6.86
N GLY A 194 8.44 -7.66 7.98
CA GLY A 194 8.11 -6.24 7.96
C GLY A 194 6.66 -5.91 7.64
N VAL A 195 5.73 -6.86 7.86
CA VAL A 195 4.30 -6.62 7.73
C VAL A 195 3.56 -7.03 9.00
N HIS A 196 2.53 -6.28 9.34
CA HIS A 196 1.68 -6.53 10.48
C HIS A 196 0.35 -7.12 10.06
N LYS A 197 -0.26 -7.92 10.94
CA LYS A 197 -1.66 -8.34 10.75
C LYS A 197 -2.55 -7.10 10.88
N THR A 198 -3.24 -6.77 9.81
CA THR A 198 -4.21 -5.67 9.83
C THR A 198 -5.38 -5.97 10.75
N GLN A 199 -5.90 -4.93 11.41
CA GLN A 199 -7.09 -5.05 12.25
C GLN A 199 -8.31 -5.46 11.42
N ASP A 200 -9.04 -6.47 11.89
CA ASP A 200 -10.25 -6.96 11.23
C ASP A 200 -11.30 -5.83 11.09
N ALA A 201 -11.40 -4.96 12.11
CA ALA A 201 -12.29 -3.80 12.09
C ALA A 201 -12.01 -2.80 10.95
N LEU A 202 -10.76 -2.62 10.54
CA LEU A 202 -10.44 -1.80 9.37
C LEU A 202 -10.77 -2.56 8.08
N MET A 203 -10.42 -3.84 8.01
CA MET A 203 -10.67 -4.67 6.82
C MET A 203 -12.16 -4.78 6.48
N ASP A 204 -13.04 -4.84 7.47
CA ASP A 204 -14.50 -4.85 7.28
C ASP A 204 -15.04 -3.57 6.62
N ARG A 205 -14.27 -2.48 6.66
CA ARG A 205 -14.64 -1.19 6.06
C ARG A 205 -14.07 -0.98 4.67
N LEU A 206 -13.12 -1.83 4.26
CA LEU A 206 -12.46 -1.73 2.97
C LEU A 206 -13.06 -2.73 1.96
N ILE A 207 -13.29 -2.28 0.75
CA ILE A 207 -13.63 -3.21 -0.34
C ILE A 207 -12.32 -3.72 -0.95
N THR A 208 -12.01 -4.99 -0.69
CA THR A 208 -10.77 -5.61 -1.19
C THR A 208 -10.93 -6.14 -2.60
N ILE A 209 -10.06 -5.67 -3.49
CA ILE A 209 -9.88 -6.17 -4.85
C ILE A 209 -8.56 -6.92 -4.91
N GLN A 210 -8.64 -8.25 -5.09
CA GLN A 210 -7.44 -9.08 -5.25
C GLN A 210 -6.83 -8.84 -6.63
N LEU A 211 -5.54 -8.52 -6.66
CA LEU A 211 -4.74 -8.38 -7.87
C LEU A 211 -3.82 -9.59 -8.02
N GLU A 212 -4.11 -10.37 -9.03
CA GLU A 212 -3.27 -11.47 -9.47
C GLU A 212 -2.25 -10.98 -10.52
N HIS A 213 -1.41 -11.90 -10.99
CA HIS A 213 -0.58 -11.62 -12.14
C HIS A 213 -1.42 -11.32 -13.36
N TYR A 214 -0.98 -10.39 -14.17
CA TYR A 214 -1.65 -10.04 -15.41
C TYR A 214 -1.77 -11.23 -16.37
N ASP A 215 -2.73 -11.16 -17.28
CA ASP A 215 -2.79 -12.08 -18.42
C ASP A 215 -1.57 -11.90 -19.33
N ARG A 216 -1.33 -12.88 -20.21
CA ARG A 216 -0.15 -12.91 -21.07
C ARG A 216 -0.06 -11.66 -21.96
N GLU A 217 -1.16 -11.30 -22.57
CA GLU A 217 -1.22 -10.17 -23.50
C GLU A 217 -0.90 -8.85 -22.78
N THR A 218 -1.46 -8.63 -21.60
CA THR A 218 -1.17 -7.46 -20.76
C THR A 218 0.31 -7.42 -20.36
N GLU A 219 0.90 -8.56 -19.97
CA GLU A 219 2.33 -8.61 -19.63
C GLU A 219 3.23 -8.25 -20.83
N ILE A 220 2.88 -8.72 -22.04
CA ILE A 220 3.60 -8.38 -23.28
C ILE A 220 3.50 -6.88 -23.55
N GLN A 221 2.30 -6.31 -23.55
CA GLN A 221 2.09 -4.89 -23.82
C GLN A 221 2.81 -4.01 -22.81
N ILE A 222 2.75 -4.35 -21.49
CA ILE A 222 3.48 -3.63 -20.45
C ILE A 222 5.00 -3.73 -20.70
N THR A 223 5.52 -4.91 -21.01
CA THR A 223 6.94 -5.12 -21.25
C THR A 223 7.42 -4.28 -22.44
N THR A 224 6.70 -4.31 -23.55
CA THR A 224 6.99 -3.52 -24.74
C THR A 224 6.95 -2.01 -24.46
N ALA A 225 5.86 -1.53 -23.86
CA ALA A 225 5.67 -0.11 -23.57
C ALA A 225 6.70 0.45 -22.57
N ARG A 226 7.13 -0.35 -21.60
CA ARG A 226 8.05 0.09 -20.53
C ARG A 226 9.53 -0.06 -20.87
N SER A 227 9.88 -0.86 -21.87
CA SER A 227 11.26 -1.13 -22.25
C SER A 227 11.62 -0.62 -23.65
N GLY A 228 10.63 -0.44 -24.54
CA GLY A 228 10.85 -0.14 -25.94
C GLY A 228 11.31 -1.33 -26.79
N ILE A 229 11.27 -2.55 -26.23
CA ILE A 229 11.64 -3.78 -26.95
C ILE A 229 10.59 -4.16 -28.01
N GLY A 230 11.00 -4.88 -29.05
CA GLY A 230 10.06 -5.41 -30.03
C GLY A 230 9.07 -6.43 -29.43
N GLN A 231 7.88 -6.53 -30.02
CA GLN A 231 6.84 -7.43 -29.53
C GLN A 231 7.29 -8.89 -29.51
N ALA A 232 7.98 -9.36 -30.55
CA ALA A 232 8.46 -10.74 -30.62
C ALA A 232 9.42 -11.09 -29.47
N ASP A 233 10.32 -10.19 -29.13
CA ASP A 233 11.24 -10.36 -27.99
C ASP A 233 10.50 -10.31 -26.66
N ALA A 234 9.52 -9.41 -26.53
CA ALA A 234 8.69 -9.31 -25.34
C ALA A 234 7.90 -10.61 -25.09
N GLU A 235 7.38 -11.23 -26.14
CA GLU A 235 6.68 -12.53 -26.07
C GLU A 235 7.59 -13.64 -25.52
N ILE A 236 8.80 -13.74 -26.02
CA ILE A 236 9.79 -14.73 -25.57
C ILE A 236 10.12 -14.52 -24.09
N ILE A 237 10.39 -13.25 -23.69
CA ILE A 237 10.70 -12.92 -22.28
C ILE A 237 9.54 -13.24 -21.37
N VAL A 238 8.33 -12.82 -21.72
CA VAL A 238 7.12 -13.06 -20.91
C VAL A 238 6.85 -14.55 -20.79
N ASP A 239 6.93 -15.32 -21.88
CA ASP A 239 6.70 -16.76 -21.82
C ASP A 239 7.74 -17.49 -20.97
N LEU A 240 9.02 -17.07 -21.01
CA LEU A 240 10.07 -17.59 -20.13
C LEU A 240 9.74 -17.32 -18.66
N VAL A 241 9.42 -16.05 -18.34
CA VAL A 241 9.08 -15.66 -16.96
C VAL A 241 7.83 -16.39 -16.45
N ARG A 242 6.80 -16.53 -17.28
CA ARG A 242 5.58 -17.27 -16.93
C ARG A 242 5.84 -18.76 -16.69
N LYS A 243 6.71 -19.40 -17.47
CA LYS A 243 7.14 -20.80 -17.22
C LYS A 243 7.81 -20.92 -15.85
N LEU A 244 8.75 -20.03 -15.53
CA LEU A 244 9.44 -20.03 -14.24
C LEU A 244 8.51 -19.73 -13.06
N ARG A 245 7.53 -18.84 -13.26
CA ARG A 245 6.50 -18.54 -12.26
C ARG A 245 5.69 -19.76 -11.83
N ARG A 246 5.40 -20.69 -12.76
CA ARG A 246 4.70 -21.95 -12.48
C ARG A 246 5.53 -22.93 -11.65
N VAL A 247 6.85 -22.80 -11.72
CA VAL A 247 7.78 -23.68 -11.01
C VAL A 247 8.19 -23.13 -9.66
N GLY A 248 8.07 -21.80 -9.46
CA GLY A 248 8.44 -21.13 -8.21
C GLY A 248 7.49 -21.42 -7.06
N VAL A 249 8.01 -21.34 -5.82
CA VAL A 249 7.22 -21.44 -4.58
C VAL A 249 6.67 -20.04 -4.23
N SER A 250 5.48 -20.01 -3.57
CA SER A 250 4.58 -18.85 -3.43
C SER A 250 5.19 -17.43 -3.43
N ASN A 251 6.21 -17.15 -2.63
CA ASN A 251 6.75 -15.79 -2.48
C ASN A 251 8.00 -15.49 -3.33
N SER A 252 8.44 -16.44 -4.15
CA SER A 252 9.65 -16.32 -4.96
C SER A 252 9.35 -16.47 -6.44
N ARG A 253 8.15 -16.07 -6.86
CA ARG A 253 7.73 -16.14 -8.25
C ARG A 253 8.18 -14.88 -8.99
N PRO A 254 8.83 -15.03 -10.15
CA PRO A 254 9.22 -13.89 -10.96
C PRO A 254 7.99 -13.12 -11.48
N THR A 255 8.10 -11.79 -11.47
CA THR A 255 7.01 -10.87 -11.73
C THR A 255 7.20 -10.12 -13.05
N ILE A 256 6.25 -9.27 -13.42
CA ILE A 256 6.38 -8.38 -14.58
C ILE A 256 7.61 -7.46 -14.47
N ARG A 257 8.11 -7.17 -13.24
CA ARG A 257 9.34 -6.39 -13.05
C ARG A 257 10.55 -7.08 -13.68
N ALA A 258 10.63 -8.40 -13.57
CA ALA A 258 11.70 -9.19 -14.24
C ALA A 258 11.59 -9.08 -15.77
N CYS A 259 10.37 -9.18 -16.33
CA CYS A 259 10.18 -9.00 -17.78
C CYS A 259 10.68 -7.63 -18.24
N ILE A 260 10.28 -6.57 -17.55
CA ILE A 260 10.70 -5.19 -17.88
C ILE A 260 12.23 -5.01 -17.73
N ALA A 261 12.83 -5.57 -16.68
CA ALA A 261 14.26 -5.46 -16.43
C ALA A 261 15.07 -6.16 -17.53
N ILE A 262 14.73 -7.42 -17.85
CA ILE A 262 15.37 -8.16 -18.95
C ILE A 262 15.23 -7.37 -20.25
N ALA A 263 14.02 -6.99 -20.62
CA ALA A 263 13.73 -6.29 -21.84
C ALA A 263 14.51 -4.96 -21.98
N ARG A 264 14.62 -4.16 -20.90
CA ARG A 264 15.40 -2.92 -20.89
C ARG A 264 16.89 -3.14 -21.16
N VAL A 265 17.47 -4.19 -20.53
CA VAL A 265 18.89 -4.49 -20.75
C VAL A 265 19.13 -4.93 -22.18
N LEU A 266 18.26 -5.76 -22.76
CA LEU A 266 18.37 -6.19 -24.15
C LEU A 266 18.23 -5.01 -25.12
N THR A 267 17.24 -4.14 -24.91
CA THR A 267 17.06 -2.93 -25.71
C THR A 267 18.32 -2.03 -25.66
N LEU A 268 18.88 -1.82 -24.45
CA LEU A 268 20.10 -1.04 -24.29
C LEU A 268 21.31 -1.63 -25.02
N ARG A 269 21.38 -2.97 -25.12
CA ARG A 269 22.46 -3.68 -25.80
C ARG A 269 22.21 -3.89 -27.27
N GLY A 270 21.00 -3.61 -27.77
CA GLY A 270 20.62 -3.88 -29.16
C GLY A 270 20.60 -5.36 -29.53
N VAL A 271 20.27 -6.21 -28.54
CA VAL A 271 20.27 -7.68 -28.65
C VAL A 271 18.83 -8.19 -28.61
N HIS A 272 18.54 -9.22 -29.41
CA HIS A 272 17.25 -9.89 -29.41
C HIS A 272 17.15 -10.96 -28.33
N ALA A 273 15.93 -11.30 -27.90
CA ALA A 273 15.65 -12.34 -26.95
C ALA A 273 15.78 -13.72 -27.57
N GLN A 274 17.00 -14.18 -27.81
CA GLN A 274 17.30 -15.49 -28.37
C GLN A 274 17.95 -16.38 -27.33
N PRO A 275 17.44 -17.62 -27.11
CA PRO A 275 17.99 -18.54 -26.12
C PRO A 275 19.47 -18.87 -26.30
N GLU A 276 19.98 -18.79 -27.53
CA GLU A 276 21.36 -19.05 -27.89
C GLU A 276 22.30 -17.86 -27.64
N ASP A 277 21.74 -16.65 -27.48
CA ASP A 277 22.53 -15.45 -27.23
C ASP A 277 23.08 -15.41 -25.81
N SER A 278 24.38 -15.24 -25.70
CA SER A 278 25.08 -15.24 -24.40
C SER A 278 24.66 -14.08 -23.50
N ILE A 279 24.34 -12.89 -24.09
CA ILE A 279 23.89 -11.72 -23.34
C ILE A 279 22.48 -11.99 -22.77
N PHE A 280 21.58 -12.54 -23.57
CA PHE A 280 20.25 -12.93 -23.11
C PHE A 280 20.32 -13.96 -21.97
N GLN A 281 21.18 -14.97 -22.11
CA GLN A 281 21.36 -16.01 -21.09
C GLN A 281 21.83 -15.45 -19.74
N TRP A 282 22.90 -14.62 -19.74
CA TRP A 282 23.41 -14.10 -18.46
C TRP A 282 22.46 -13.07 -17.84
N VAL A 283 21.78 -12.22 -18.64
CA VAL A 283 20.76 -11.29 -18.14
C VAL A 283 19.62 -12.03 -17.46
N CYS A 284 19.11 -13.08 -18.10
CA CYS A 284 18.07 -13.91 -17.52
C CYS A 284 18.55 -14.61 -16.24
N ARG A 285 19.76 -15.13 -16.22
CA ARG A 285 20.33 -15.79 -15.05
C ARG A 285 20.46 -14.82 -13.89
N ASP A 286 20.99 -13.63 -14.10
CA ASP A 286 21.20 -12.64 -13.03
C ASP A 286 19.87 -12.15 -12.46
N ILE A 287 18.93 -11.74 -13.30
CA ILE A 287 17.65 -11.17 -12.87
C ILE A 287 16.75 -12.22 -12.23
N LEU A 288 16.59 -13.36 -12.88
CA LEU A 288 15.65 -14.40 -12.42
C LEU A 288 16.19 -15.20 -11.23
N SER A 289 17.51 -15.34 -11.10
CA SER A 289 18.10 -16.00 -9.92
C SER A 289 18.03 -15.14 -8.67
N SER A 290 18.13 -13.81 -8.80
CA SER A 290 18.06 -12.90 -7.64
C SER A 290 16.66 -12.87 -7.01
N GLU A 291 15.61 -12.84 -7.84
CA GLU A 291 14.21 -12.84 -7.35
C GLU A 291 13.79 -14.18 -6.74
N THR A 292 14.43 -15.26 -7.14
CA THR A 292 14.03 -16.63 -6.82
C THR A 292 15.05 -17.37 -5.95
N ALA A 293 16.11 -16.68 -5.49
CA ALA A 293 17.18 -17.27 -4.65
C ALA A 293 16.70 -17.95 -3.35
N LYS A 294 15.44 -17.71 -2.95
CA LYS A 294 14.82 -18.33 -1.76
C LYS A 294 14.31 -19.76 -2.01
N VAL A 295 14.29 -20.24 -3.26
CA VAL A 295 13.89 -21.62 -3.57
C VAL A 295 15.12 -22.51 -3.43
N THR A 296 15.29 -23.11 -2.24
CA THR A 296 16.40 -24.02 -1.96
C THR A 296 15.93 -25.47 -1.90
N ARG A 297 16.73 -26.36 -2.44
CA ARG A 297 16.65 -27.79 -2.20
C ARG A 297 17.99 -28.25 -1.64
N ASP A 298 17.96 -28.91 -0.50
CA ASP A 298 19.18 -29.35 0.21
C ASP A 298 20.18 -28.22 0.48
N GLY A 299 19.67 -27.02 0.81
CA GLY A 299 20.48 -25.84 1.12
C GLY A 299 21.12 -25.14 -0.10
N ARG A 300 20.85 -25.60 -1.32
CA ARG A 300 21.34 -24.98 -2.57
C ARG A 300 20.19 -24.37 -3.35
N SER A 301 20.39 -23.17 -3.90
CA SER A 301 19.39 -22.56 -4.79
C SER A 301 19.21 -23.42 -6.04
N VAL A 302 17.96 -23.80 -6.31
CA VAL A 302 17.61 -24.65 -7.48
C VAL A 302 17.34 -23.80 -8.72
N MET A 303 17.22 -22.48 -8.55
CA MET A 303 16.76 -21.60 -9.62
C MET A 303 17.75 -21.38 -10.76
N PRO A 304 19.07 -21.29 -10.54
CA PRO A 304 20.00 -21.20 -11.67
C PRO A 304 19.85 -22.36 -12.64
N GLN A 305 19.66 -23.59 -12.13
CA GLN A 305 19.44 -24.78 -12.96
C GLN A 305 18.11 -24.72 -13.71
N LYS A 306 17.04 -24.26 -13.04
CA LYS A 306 15.72 -24.11 -13.67
C LYS A 306 15.67 -23.01 -14.71
N VAL A 307 16.38 -21.91 -14.53
CA VAL A 307 16.54 -20.85 -15.53
C VAL A 307 17.25 -21.43 -16.76
N GLU A 308 18.32 -22.20 -16.56
CA GLU A 308 19.05 -22.84 -17.63
C GLU A 308 18.20 -23.89 -18.39
N GLU A 309 17.49 -24.74 -17.67
CA GLU A 309 16.51 -25.67 -18.26
C GLU A 309 15.40 -24.95 -19.04
N ALA A 310 14.92 -23.80 -18.55
CA ALA A 310 13.87 -23.02 -19.21
C ALA A 310 14.39 -22.34 -20.49
N LEU A 311 15.62 -21.84 -20.47
CA LEU A 311 16.30 -21.25 -21.63
C LEU A 311 16.56 -22.30 -22.71
N LEU A 312 16.96 -23.51 -22.33
CA LEU A 312 17.25 -24.62 -23.24
C LEU A 312 15.99 -25.36 -23.70
N GLY A 313 14.79 -24.89 -23.33
CA GLY A 313 13.52 -25.49 -23.82
C GLY A 313 13.08 -26.76 -23.08
N GLY A 314 13.79 -27.16 -22.02
CA GLY A 314 13.63 -28.46 -21.34
C GLY A 314 12.65 -28.54 -20.18
N LEU A 315 11.88 -27.50 -19.82
CA LEU A 315 10.91 -27.59 -18.73
C LEU A 315 9.63 -28.33 -19.17
N ARG A 316 9.65 -29.67 -19.12
CA ARG A 316 8.42 -30.44 -18.93
C ARG A 316 7.83 -30.03 -17.58
N ALA A 317 6.54 -29.65 -17.58
CA ALA A 317 5.79 -29.31 -16.38
C ALA A 317 5.83 -30.52 -15.39
N THR A 318 6.84 -30.58 -14.57
CA THR A 318 6.84 -31.47 -13.40
C THR A 318 6.03 -30.73 -12.36
N THR A 319 4.76 -31.08 -12.28
CA THR A 319 3.89 -30.79 -11.14
C THR A 319 4.58 -31.38 -9.93
N VAL A 320 5.26 -30.56 -9.14
CA VAL A 320 5.65 -30.93 -7.79
C VAL A 320 4.33 -31.00 -7.03
N SER A 321 3.79 -32.23 -6.88
CA SER A 321 2.69 -32.50 -5.96
C SER A 321 3.19 -32.13 -4.57
N ILE A 322 2.69 -31.04 -4.02
CA ILE A 322 2.85 -30.71 -2.61
C ILE A 322 2.14 -31.83 -1.87
N PRO A 323 2.83 -32.63 -1.03
CA PRO A 323 2.13 -33.61 -0.21
C PRO A 323 1.10 -32.87 0.64
N PRO A 324 -0.13 -33.41 0.79
CA PRO A 324 -1.14 -32.76 1.61
C PRO A 324 -0.55 -32.57 3.01
N ILE A 325 -0.67 -31.36 3.54
CA ILE A 325 -0.30 -31.03 4.92
C ILE A 325 -1.08 -32.00 5.80
N SER A 326 -0.36 -32.92 6.46
CA SER A 326 -0.96 -33.83 7.41
C SER A 326 -1.68 -33.00 8.46
N PRO A 327 -2.96 -33.23 8.75
CA PRO A 327 -3.65 -32.51 9.79
C PRO A 327 -2.89 -32.77 11.08
N GLY A 328 -2.42 -31.69 11.73
CA GLY A 328 -1.75 -31.74 13.01
C GLY A 328 -2.56 -32.52 14.04
N PRO A 329 -1.93 -33.11 15.05
CA PRO A 329 -2.58 -33.99 16.01
C PRO A 329 -3.81 -33.27 16.59
N ARG A 330 -4.99 -33.90 16.40
CA ARG A 330 -6.23 -33.45 17.04
C ARG A 330 -6.02 -33.43 18.55
N LEU A 331 -6.09 -32.26 19.15
CA LEU A 331 -6.21 -32.13 20.59
C LEU A 331 -7.38 -33.00 21.05
N ARG A 332 -7.08 -34.07 21.79
CA ARG A 332 -8.11 -34.88 22.46
C ARG A 332 -8.84 -33.96 23.43
N GLN A 333 -10.11 -33.69 23.12
CA GLN A 333 -11.03 -33.15 24.12
C GLN A 333 -11.24 -34.25 25.18
N THR A 334 -10.62 -34.10 26.33
CA THR A 334 -10.93 -34.90 27.52
C THR A 334 -12.29 -34.42 28.04
N THR A 335 -13.33 -35.14 27.67
CA THR A 335 -14.61 -35.04 28.37
C THR A 335 -14.42 -35.62 29.75
N LYS A 336 -14.32 -34.76 30.77
CA LYS A 336 -14.53 -35.17 32.17
C LYS A 336 -15.99 -35.56 32.31
N LYS A 337 -16.26 -36.86 32.40
CA LYS A 337 -17.48 -37.37 33.04
C LYS A 337 -17.44 -37.00 34.49
N GLY A 338 -18.29 -36.10 34.94
CA GLY A 338 -18.60 -35.85 36.34
C GLY A 338 -19.78 -36.72 36.73
N ASP A 339 -19.50 -37.79 37.46
CA ASP A 339 -20.51 -38.46 38.26
C ASP A 339 -20.88 -37.52 39.41
N GLY A 340 -22.14 -37.14 39.49
CA GLY A 340 -22.68 -36.30 40.53
C GLY A 340 -24.07 -36.81 40.90
N GLU A 341 -24.12 -37.67 41.92
CA GLU A 341 -25.33 -38.13 42.56
C GLU A 341 -26.24 -36.98 43.03
N CYS A 342 -27.49 -37.16 42.70
CA CYS A 342 -28.61 -36.36 43.15
C CYS A 342 -28.96 -36.83 44.57
N LEU A 343 -28.84 -36.00 45.59
CA LEU A 343 -29.50 -36.16 46.87
C LEU A 343 -30.42 -34.95 47.09
N LEU A 344 -31.69 -35.23 46.97
CA LEU A 344 -32.80 -34.46 47.50
C LEU A 344 -32.74 -34.47 49.07
N HIS A 345 -32.77 -33.31 49.69
CA HIS A 345 -33.45 -33.20 51.02
C HIS A 345 -34.05 -31.79 51.14
N ASN A 346 -35.36 -31.86 51.54
CA ASN A 346 -36.18 -30.77 51.98
C ASN A 346 -35.59 -30.06 53.22
N GLU A 347 -35.70 -28.74 53.28
CA GLU A 347 -36.56 -27.96 54.18
C GLU A 347 -36.49 -26.49 53.72
#